data_dbbcdd17369afb435888664422b3ac70
#
_entry.id   dbbcdd17369afb435888664422b3ac70
#
_cell.length_a   1.000
_cell.length_b   1.000
_cell.length_c   1.000
_cell.angle_alpha   90.00
_cell.angle_beta   90.00
_cell.angle_gamma   90.00
#
_symmetry.space_group_name_H-M   'P 1'
#
loop_
_entity.id
_entity.type
_entity.pdbx_description
1 polymer ?
#
loop_
_entity_poly.entity_id
_entity_poly.type
_entity_poly.pdbx_seq_one_letter_code
_entity_poly.pdbx_strand_id
1 'polypeptide(L)'
;MANSFLEASARDRVQAVCDAGSFQEILKPSDRISSPHMALLEQPVAFDDGVVIGRATLGGVPVLVAAQEGEFLGGAIGEVHGAKITALIAKAVQEKPRAVLLIFESGGVRLHEANAGLIAVSEIMRAVCSARAQGVQFIGLIGGSAGCFGGTGLIARCCDVLIMSEEGRLAMSGPEVIETVYGVEEFDSRDRALVWRVSGGKH
;
A
#
# COMPACT_ATOMS: atom_id res chain seq x y z
N MET A 1 -22.28 8.72 8.07
CA MET A 1 -22.33 8.03 6.78
C MET A 1 -21.04 7.21 6.71
N ALA A 2 -21.10 5.93 6.39
CA ALA A 2 -19.86 5.17 6.17
C ALA A 2 -19.19 5.75 4.92
N ASN A 3 -17.92 6.14 5.02
CA ASN A 3 -17.14 6.56 3.85
C ASN A 3 -17.09 5.40 2.86
N SER A 4 -17.09 5.70 1.56
CA SER A 4 -16.90 4.67 0.55
C SER A 4 -15.52 4.04 0.75
N PHE A 5 -15.33 2.79 0.34
CA PHE A 5 -14.02 2.13 0.42
C PHE A 5 -12.93 2.92 -0.35
N LEU A 6 -13.33 3.62 -1.40
CA LEU A 6 -12.48 4.47 -2.22
C LEU A 6 -11.84 5.62 -1.40
N GLU A 7 -12.60 6.23 -0.49
CA GLU A 7 -12.20 7.42 0.28
C GLU A 7 -11.86 7.09 1.74
N ALA A 8 -11.94 5.82 2.12
CA ALA A 8 -11.69 5.38 3.48
C ALA A 8 -10.20 5.50 3.83
N SER A 9 -9.88 5.80 5.09
CA SER A 9 -8.52 5.70 5.60
C SER A 9 -8.02 4.25 5.60
N ALA A 10 -6.71 4.06 5.71
CA ALA A 10 -6.14 2.71 5.83
C ALA A 10 -6.76 1.90 6.99
N ARG A 11 -6.98 2.55 8.13
CA ARG A 11 -7.61 1.91 9.32
C ARG A 11 -9.06 1.54 9.06
N ASP A 12 -9.83 2.41 8.43
CA ASP A 12 -11.22 2.15 8.09
C ASP A 12 -11.34 1.00 7.08
N ARG A 13 -10.43 0.93 6.09
CA ARG A 13 -10.38 -0.19 5.14
C ARG A 13 -10.09 -1.52 5.83
N VAL A 14 -9.14 -1.54 6.77
CA VAL A 14 -8.88 -2.75 7.57
C VAL A 14 -10.12 -3.17 8.35
N GLN A 15 -10.82 -2.21 8.99
CA GLN A 15 -12.05 -2.48 9.73
C GLN A 15 -13.20 -2.95 8.83
N ALA A 16 -13.27 -2.45 7.59
CA ALA A 16 -14.30 -2.86 6.63
C ALA A 16 -14.07 -4.26 6.07
N VAL A 17 -12.81 -4.70 5.96
CA VAL A 17 -12.43 -5.99 5.38
C VAL A 17 -12.36 -7.09 6.44
N CYS A 18 -11.85 -6.79 7.63
CA CYS A 18 -11.64 -7.78 8.69
C CYS A 18 -12.84 -7.90 9.62
N ASP A 19 -12.86 -8.96 10.41
CA ASP A 19 -13.91 -9.18 11.41
C ASP A 19 -13.93 -8.02 12.42
N ALA A 20 -15.11 -7.57 12.78
CA ALA A 20 -15.31 -6.42 13.66
C ALA A 20 -14.54 -6.57 14.98
N GLY A 21 -13.73 -5.56 15.32
CA GLY A 21 -12.95 -5.52 16.56
C GLY A 21 -11.77 -6.49 16.61
N SER A 22 -11.47 -7.24 15.54
CA SER A 22 -10.38 -8.21 15.53
C SER A 22 -9.00 -7.59 15.29
N PHE A 23 -8.94 -6.39 14.70
CA PHE A 23 -7.69 -5.77 14.30
C PHE A 23 -6.85 -5.31 15.49
N GLN A 24 -5.63 -5.77 15.55
CA GLN A 24 -4.61 -5.40 16.53
C GLN A 24 -3.42 -4.78 15.79
N GLU A 25 -3.34 -3.46 15.80
CA GLU A 25 -2.28 -2.71 15.14
C GLU A 25 -0.94 -2.91 15.84
N ILE A 26 0.11 -3.11 15.03
CA ILE A 26 1.50 -3.24 15.44
C ILE A 26 2.24 -1.97 14.98
N LEU A 27 3.18 -1.46 15.80
CA LEU A 27 3.94 -0.23 15.51
C LEU A 27 2.99 0.94 15.22
N LYS A 28 2.23 1.29 16.25
CA LYS A 28 1.26 2.40 16.23
C LYS A 28 1.96 3.76 16.16
N PRO A 29 1.23 4.84 15.83
CA PRO A 29 1.77 6.21 15.91
C PRO A 29 2.37 6.56 17.27
N SER A 30 1.84 5.96 18.37
CA SER A 30 2.39 6.11 19.72
C SER A 30 3.84 5.61 19.90
N ASP A 31 4.28 4.69 19.04
CA ASP A 31 5.63 4.12 19.06
C ASP A 31 6.66 5.07 18.42
N ARG A 32 6.19 6.15 17.78
CA ARG A 32 6.97 7.27 17.24
C ARG A 32 8.11 6.87 16.31
N ILE A 33 7.89 5.86 15.49
CA ILE A 33 8.85 5.45 14.47
C ILE A 33 8.69 6.36 13.26
N SER A 34 9.79 6.97 12.84
CA SER A 34 9.82 7.89 11.72
C SER A 34 11.09 7.69 10.90
N SER A 35 11.01 7.96 9.61
CA SER A 35 12.17 7.94 8.72
C SER A 35 13.10 9.10 9.05
N PRO A 36 14.43 8.86 9.18
CA PRO A 36 15.41 9.92 9.41
C PRO A 36 15.51 10.92 8.25
N HIS A 37 15.08 10.52 7.05
CA HIS A 37 15.11 11.38 5.86
C HIS A 37 14.02 12.46 5.89
N MET A 38 12.90 12.23 6.55
CA MET A 38 11.78 13.18 6.59
C MET A 38 12.17 14.51 7.23
N ALA A 39 12.94 14.48 8.31
CA ALA A 39 13.41 15.67 8.97
C ALA A 39 14.41 16.48 8.12
N LEU A 40 15.23 15.80 7.32
CA LEU A 40 16.20 16.43 6.41
C LEU A 40 15.54 17.11 5.21
N LEU A 41 14.33 16.68 4.87
CA LEU A 41 13.57 17.19 3.71
C LEU A 41 12.53 18.25 4.10
N GLU A 42 12.58 18.71 5.37
CA GLU A 42 11.61 19.67 5.90
C GLU A 42 10.14 19.21 5.75
N GLN A 43 9.95 17.89 5.61
CA GLN A 43 8.61 17.29 5.53
C GLN A 43 8.03 17.08 6.92
N PRO A 44 6.70 17.15 7.06
CA PRO A 44 6.05 16.81 8.33
C PRO A 44 6.45 15.41 8.79
N VAL A 45 6.86 15.28 10.03
CA VAL A 45 7.17 13.98 10.64
C VAL A 45 5.85 13.31 11.04
N ALA A 46 5.57 12.16 10.44
CA ALA A 46 4.42 11.35 10.80
C ALA A 46 4.89 9.98 11.33
N PHE A 47 4.25 9.54 12.41
CA PHE A 47 4.71 8.37 13.16
C PHE A 47 4.18 7.04 12.65
N ASP A 48 3.15 7.02 11.81
CA ASP A 48 2.66 5.80 11.16
C ASP A 48 3.29 5.56 9.79
N ASP A 49 3.96 6.58 9.25
CA ASP A 49 4.73 6.54 8.00
C ASP A 49 3.92 6.03 6.79
N GLY A 50 2.61 6.26 6.80
CA GLY A 50 1.71 5.96 5.68
C GLY A 50 1.34 4.50 5.50
N VAL A 51 1.62 3.63 6.47
CA VAL A 51 1.19 2.24 6.45
C VAL A 51 0.78 1.74 7.83
N VAL A 52 -0.37 1.09 7.87
CA VAL A 52 -0.91 0.42 9.06
C VAL A 52 -0.65 -1.07 8.93
N ILE A 53 -0.04 -1.68 9.94
CA ILE A 53 0.23 -3.12 9.96
C ILE A 53 -0.33 -3.76 11.24
N GLY A 54 -0.79 -5.00 11.16
CA GLY A 54 -1.32 -5.68 12.33
C GLY A 54 -1.79 -7.10 12.10
N ARG A 55 -2.38 -7.66 13.16
CA ARG A 55 -3.09 -8.93 13.15
C ARG A 55 -4.59 -8.70 13.11
N ALA A 56 -5.31 -9.57 12.42
CA ALA A 56 -6.76 -9.56 12.40
C ALA A 56 -7.29 -10.98 12.17
N THR A 57 -8.61 -11.11 12.15
CA THR A 57 -9.28 -12.29 11.60
C THR A 57 -10.16 -11.92 10.42
N LEU A 58 -10.37 -12.86 9.51
CA LEU A 58 -11.28 -12.77 8.38
C LEU A 58 -12.13 -14.03 8.36
N GLY A 59 -13.43 -13.89 8.66
CA GLY A 59 -14.32 -15.04 8.85
C GLY A 59 -13.86 -15.98 9.97
N GLY A 60 -13.32 -15.44 11.06
CA GLY A 60 -12.76 -16.18 12.20
C GLY A 60 -11.36 -16.75 11.97
N VAL A 61 -10.78 -16.56 10.78
CA VAL A 61 -9.46 -17.14 10.41
C VAL A 61 -8.35 -16.09 10.60
N PRO A 62 -7.23 -16.41 11.28
CA PRO A 62 -6.14 -15.47 11.50
C PRO A 62 -5.45 -15.03 10.20
N VAL A 63 -5.28 -13.71 10.07
CA VAL A 63 -4.55 -13.07 8.96
C VAL A 63 -3.61 -12.00 9.51
N LEU A 64 -2.55 -11.69 8.76
CA LEU A 64 -1.78 -10.47 8.94
C LEU A 64 -2.19 -9.46 7.87
N VAL A 65 -2.21 -8.19 8.23
CA VAL A 65 -2.71 -7.12 7.35
C VAL A 65 -1.71 -5.98 7.28
N ALA A 66 -1.45 -5.49 6.09
CA ALA A 66 -0.82 -4.21 5.84
C ALA A 66 -1.74 -3.37 4.95
N ALA A 67 -2.03 -2.13 5.33
CA ALA A 67 -2.87 -1.21 4.57
C ALA A 67 -2.15 0.12 4.39
N GLN A 68 -2.03 0.55 3.14
CA GLN A 68 -1.39 1.82 2.79
C GLN A 68 -2.38 2.98 2.95
N GLU A 69 -1.85 4.13 3.40
CA GLU A 69 -2.61 5.36 3.63
C GLU A 69 -2.34 6.36 2.51
N GLY A 70 -3.31 6.49 1.60
CA GLY A 70 -3.18 7.37 0.44
C GLY A 70 -3.06 8.85 0.80
N GLU A 71 -3.67 9.29 1.89
CA GLU A 71 -3.59 10.67 2.36
C GLU A 71 -2.18 11.06 2.85
N PHE A 72 -1.34 10.07 3.21
CA PHE A 72 0.03 10.32 3.60
C PHE A 72 0.98 10.19 2.41
N LEU A 73 1.39 11.34 1.85
CA LEU A 73 2.31 11.41 0.70
C LEU A 73 1.89 10.52 -0.48
N GLY A 74 0.58 10.46 -0.77
CA GLY A 74 0.05 9.62 -1.83
C GLY A 74 0.23 8.11 -1.61
N GLY A 75 0.39 7.68 -0.36
CA GLY A 75 0.66 6.28 0.00
C GLY A 75 2.03 5.76 -0.47
N ALA A 76 2.92 6.64 -0.89
CA ALA A 76 4.20 6.28 -1.47
C ALA A 76 5.11 5.54 -0.47
N ILE A 77 5.80 4.52 -0.95
CA ILE A 77 6.66 3.65 -0.13
C ILE A 77 7.98 4.34 0.16
N GLY A 78 8.24 4.61 1.44
CA GLY A 78 9.51 5.07 1.98
C GLY A 78 10.23 4.00 2.79
N GLU A 79 11.28 4.41 3.50
CA GLU A 79 12.13 3.50 4.26
C GLU A 79 11.37 2.80 5.40
N VAL A 80 10.76 3.54 6.32
CA VAL A 80 10.02 2.97 7.47
C VAL A 80 8.76 2.25 7.00
N HIS A 81 8.05 2.82 6.02
CA HIS A 81 6.90 2.19 5.37
C HIS A 81 7.28 0.77 4.87
N GLY A 82 8.36 0.67 4.10
CA GLY A 82 8.83 -0.60 3.58
C GLY A 82 9.33 -1.56 4.67
N ALA A 83 10.04 -1.03 5.67
CA ALA A 83 10.51 -1.82 6.81
C ALA A 83 9.35 -2.44 7.60
N LYS A 84 8.26 -1.69 7.84
CA LYS A 84 7.05 -2.19 8.50
C LYS A 84 6.42 -3.35 7.73
N ILE A 85 6.24 -3.21 6.41
CA ILE A 85 5.69 -4.28 5.56
C ILE A 85 6.62 -5.50 5.55
N THR A 86 7.91 -5.29 5.37
CA THR A 86 8.91 -6.39 5.35
C THR A 86 8.94 -7.13 6.70
N ALA A 87 8.88 -6.42 7.81
CA ALA A 87 8.81 -7.02 9.14
C ALA A 87 7.51 -7.82 9.35
N LEU A 88 6.37 -7.34 8.87
CA LEU A 88 5.10 -8.07 8.89
C LEU A 88 5.20 -9.37 8.10
N ILE A 89 5.85 -9.35 6.93
CA ILE A 89 6.05 -10.54 6.09
C ILE A 89 6.98 -11.55 6.80
N ALA A 90 8.06 -11.08 7.41
CA ALA A 90 8.93 -11.94 8.21
C ALA A 90 8.17 -12.61 9.37
N LYS A 91 7.26 -11.86 10.00
CA LYS A 91 6.36 -12.38 11.03
C LYS A 91 5.39 -13.43 10.47
N ALA A 92 4.90 -13.25 9.25
CA ALA A 92 4.04 -14.22 8.58
C ALA A 92 4.73 -15.58 8.39
N VAL A 93 6.01 -15.57 8.08
CA VAL A 93 6.82 -16.81 7.97
C VAL A 93 6.89 -17.56 9.31
N GLN A 94 6.97 -16.82 10.42
CA GLN A 94 7.04 -17.39 11.76
C GLN A 94 5.67 -17.86 12.28
N GLU A 95 4.64 -17.03 12.15
CA GLU A 95 3.31 -17.25 12.73
C GLU A 95 2.42 -18.14 11.86
N LYS A 96 2.74 -18.26 10.56
CA LYS A 96 1.97 -19.03 9.58
C LYS A 96 0.48 -18.74 9.60
N PRO A 97 0.07 -17.45 9.44
CA PRO A 97 -1.33 -17.10 9.31
C PRO A 97 -1.92 -17.75 8.05
N ARG A 98 -3.24 -17.75 7.92
CA ARG A 98 -3.91 -18.27 6.71
C ARG A 98 -3.49 -17.49 5.46
N ALA A 99 -3.36 -16.16 5.59
CA ALA A 99 -2.88 -15.28 4.53
C ALA A 99 -2.31 -13.98 5.09
N VAL A 100 -1.57 -13.27 4.26
CA VAL A 100 -1.23 -11.86 4.43
C VAL A 100 -2.10 -11.04 3.47
N LEU A 101 -2.85 -10.09 4.00
CA LEU A 101 -3.64 -9.13 3.23
C LEU A 101 -2.80 -7.87 3.01
N LEU A 102 -2.59 -7.48 1.76
CA LEU A 102 -1.95 -6.24 1.38
C LEU A 102 -3.01 -5.33 0.75
N ILE A 103 -3.45 -4.31 1.46
CA ILE A 103 -4.43 -3.32 0.99
C ILE A 103 -3.64 -2.18 0.38
N PHE A 104 -3.62 -2.13 -0.96
CA PHE A 104 -2.81 -1.20 -1.73
C PHE A 104 -3.55 0.12 -1.95
N GLU A 105 -2.86 1.21 -1.65
CA GLU A 105 -3.22 2.56 -2.03
C GLU A 105 -1.96 3.42 -2.11
N SER A 106 -1.35 3.51 -3.30
CA SER A 106 -0.02 4.12 -3.41
C SER A 106 0.30 4.58 -4.82
N GLY A 107 0.83 5.79 -4.91
CA GLY A 107 1.44 6.33 -6.12
C GLY A 107 2.76 5.66 -6.51
N GLY A 108 3.34 4.82 -5.64
CA GLY A 108 4.59 4.11 -5.93
C GLY A 108 5.71 4.37 -4.92
N VAL A 109 6.86 4.80 -5.40
CA VAL A 109 8.05 5.08 -4.58
C VAL A 109 8.01 6.51 -4.04
N ARG A 110 8.34 6.68 -2.77
CA ARG A 110 8.51 7.99 -2.14
C ARG A 110 9.84 8.61 -2.58
N LEU A 111 9.78 9.49 -3.56
CA LEU A 111 10.96 10.11 -4.16
C LEU A 111 11.73 11.03 -3.19
N HIS A 112 11.05 11.56 -2.16
CA HIS A 112 11.65 12.37 -1.11
C HIS A 112 12.76 11.64 -0.33
N GLU A 113 12.72 10.32 -0.28
CA GLU A 113 13.72 9.49 0.41
C GLU A 113 14.72 8.86 -0.56
N ALA A 114 14.79 9.36 -1.79
CA ALA A 114 15.73 8.93 -2.82
C ALA A 114 15.80 7.39 -2.94
N ASN A 115 17.01 6.82 -2.82
CA ASN A 115 17.21 5.38 -2.97
C ASN A 115 16.58 4.52 -1.85
N ALA A 116 16.27 5.09 -0.68
CA ALA A 116 15.67 4.34 0.42
C ALA A 116 14.29 3.78 0.04
N GLY A 117 13.46 4.57 -0.68
CA GLY A 117 12.18 4.10 -1.19
C GLY A 117 12.32 3.00 -2.25
N LEU A 118 13.29 3.12 -3.15
CA LEU A 118 13.57 2.08 -4.15
C LEU A 118 14.04 0.77 -3.51
N ILE A 119 14.93 0.86 -2.52
CA ILE A 119 15.39 -0.31 -1.75
C ILE A 119 14.21 -0.94 -1.00
N ALA A 120 13.36 -0.12 -0.38
CA ALA A 120 12.17 -0.61 0.33
C ALA A 120 11.25 -1.43 -0.58
N VAL A 121 10.97 -0.95 -1.80
CA VAL A 121 10.16 -1.70 -2.78
C VAL A 121 10.81 -3.05 -3.11
N SER A 122 12.11 -3.07 -3.40
CA SER A 122 12.80 -4.32 -3.73
C SER A 122 12.85 -5.29 -2.56
N GLU A 123 13.03 -4.80 -1.33
CA GLU A 123 13.01 -5.63 -0.13
C GLU A 123 11.63 -6.22 0.17
N ILE A 124 10.55 -5.45 -0.03
CA ILE A 124 9.18 -6.00 0.06
C ILE A 124 8.98 -7.11 -0.97
N MET A 125 9.34 -6.89 -2.23
CA MET A 125 9.21 -7.91 -3.28
C MET A 125 9.99 -9.17 -2.93
N ARG A 126 11.23 -9.02 -2.50
CA ARG A 126 12.08 -10.13 -2.05
C ARG A 126 11.43 -10.88 -0.88
N ALA A 127 10.91 -10.17 0.11
CA ALA A 127 10.25 -10.76 1.27
C ALA A 127 8.99 -11.53 0.87
N VAL A 128 8.13 -10.97 -0.01
CA VAL A 128 6.93 -11.64 -0.53
C VAL A 128 7.33 -12.93 -1.26
N CYS A 129 8.26 -12.87 -2.21
CA CYS A 129 8.68 -14.04 -2.97
C CYS A 129 9.27 -15.13 -2.07
N SER A 130 10.12 -14.75 -1.10
CA SER A 130 10.71 -15.68 -0.14
C SER A 130 9.66 -16.32 0.79
N ALA A 131 8.70 -15.55 1.26
CA ALA A 131 7.62 -16.06 2.12
C ALA A 131 6.67 -16.99 1.36
N ARG A 132 6.34 -16.66 0.10
CA ARG A 132 5.56 -17.53 -0.78
C ARG A 132 6.24 -18.87 -1.02
N ALA A 133 7.55 -18.87 -1.22
CA ALA A 133 8.32 -20.13 -1.33
C ALA A 133 8.25 -20.99 -0.06
N GLN A 134 7.89 -20.40 1.08
CA GLN A 134 7.67 -21.08 2.36
C GLN A 134 6.19 -21.37 2.65
N GLY A 135 5.31 -21.17 1.66
CA GLY A 135 3.89 -21.50 1.73
C GLY A 135 3.00 -20.39 2.31
N VAL A 136 3.50 -19.17 2.54
CA VAL A 136 2.69 -18.02 2.95
C VAL A 136 1.89 -17.53 1.75
N GLN A 137 0.58 -17.36 1.90
CA GLN A 137 -0.30 -16.84 0.86
C GLN A 137 -0.45 -15.31 0.98
N PHE A 138 -0.45 -14.63 -0.15
CA PHE A 138 -0.62 -13.18 -0.23
C PHE A 138 -1.85 -12.82 -1.06
N ILE A 139 -2.73 -12.01 -0.48
CA ILE A 139 -3.91 -11.47 -1.14
C ILE A 139 -3.77 -9.95 -1.20
N GLY A 140 -3.73 -9.40 -2.40
CA GLY A 140 -3.71 -7.97 -2.62
C GLY A 140 -5.11 -7.42 -2.87
N LEU A 141 -5.45 -6.31 -2.22
CA LEU A 141 -6.71 -5.59 -2.42
C LEU A 141 -6.39 -4.20 -2.97
N ILE A 142 -7.03 -3.81 -4.07
CA ILE A 142 -6.85 -2.51 -4.72
C ILE A 142 -8.21 -1.83 -4.85
N GLY A 143 -8.39 -0.65 -4.26
CA GLY A 143 -9.69 0.02 -4.28
C GLY A 143 -9.68 1.45 -3.76
N GLY A 144 -8.51 1.96 -3.36
CA GLY A 144 -8.35 3.34 -2.88
C GLY A 144 -8.20 4.37 -3.99
N SER A 145 -8.46 5.64 -3.67
CA SER A 145 -8.43 6.77 -4.61
C SER A 145 -7.05 7.04 -5.20
N ALA A 146 -5.97 6.77 -4.45
CA ALA A 146 -4.61 6.91 -4.94
C ALA A 146 -4.20 5.80 -5.93
N GLY A 147 -4.95 4.69 -6.00
CA GLY A 147 -4.65 3.57 -6.90
C GLY A 147 -3.46 2.73 -6.44
N CYS A 148 -2.86 2.00 -7.38
CA CYS A 148 -1.71 1.13 -7.16
C CYS A 148 -0.74 1.29 -8.35
N PHE A 149 0.30 2.10 -8.19
CA PHE A 149 1.16 2.51 -9.28
C PHE A 149 2.65 2.25 -8.99
N GLY A 150 3.46 2.26 -10.04
CA GLY A 150 4.92 2.17 -9.96
C GLY A 150 5.39 0.93 -9.19
N GLY A 151 6.29 1.14 -8.24
CA GLY A 151 6.85 0.06 -7.41
C GLY A 151 5.80 -0.73 -6.64
N THR A 152 4.71 -0.08 -6.20
CA THR A 152 3.60 -0.75 -5.52
C THR A 152 2.86 -1.71 -6.46
N GLY A 153 2.69 -1.34 -7.73
CA GLY A 153 2.11 -2.23 -8.75
C GLY A 153 2.95 -3.49 -8.97
N LEU A 154 4.28 -3.37 -8.88
CA LEU A 154 5.18 -4.53 -8.95
C LEU A 154 5.02 -5.45 -7.74
N ILE A 155 4.91 -4.88 -6.53
CA ILE A 155 4.65 -5.65 -5.30
C ILE A 155 3.29 -6.36 -5.41
N ALA A 156 2.26 -5.66 -5.85
CA ALA A 156 0.93 -6.24 -6.03
C ALA A 156 0.97 -7.45 -6.97
N ARG A 157 1.76 -7.37 -8.03
CA ARG A 157 1.95 -8.49 -8.97
C ARG A 157 2.65 -9.71 -8.36
N CYS A 158 3.35 -9.55 -7.24
CA CYS A 158 3.94 -10.64 -6.49
C CYS A 158 2.92 -11.39 -5.60
N CYS A 159 1.70 -10.89 -5.41
CA CYS A 159 0.65 -11.58 -4.65
C CYS A 159 0.14 -12.82 -5.40
N ASP A 160 -0.42 -13.79 -4.66
CA ASP A 160 -1.05 -14.98 -5.23
C ASP A 160 -2.39 -14.65 -5.85
N VAL A 161 -3.14 -13.73 -5.23
CA VAL A 161 -4.45 -13.26 -5.68
C VAL A 161 -4.49 -11.75 -5.61
N LEU A 162 -5.02 -11.11 -6.65
CA LEU A 162 -5.38 -9.70 -6.63
C LEU A 162 -6.88 -9.54 -6.75
N ILE A 163 -7.47 -8.77 -5.85
CA ILE A 163 -8.86 -8.37 -5.87
C ILE A 163 -8.88 -6.86 -6.08
N MET A 164 -9.56 -6.41 -7.10
CA MET A 164 -9.66 -5.01 -7.43
C MET A 164 -11.12 -4.58 -7.47
N SER A 165 -11.46 -3.47 -6.81
CA SER A 165 -12.80 -2.89 -6.95
C SER A 165 -12.98 -2.32 -8.36
N GLU A 166 -14.23 -2.07 -8.75
CA GLU A 166 -14.55 -1.44 -10.03
C GLU A 166 -13.86 -0.08 -10.20
N GLU A 167 -13.65 0.66 -9.11
CA GLU A 167 -13.00 1.96 -9.09
C GLU A 167 -11.48 1.86 -8.92
N GLY A 168 -10.96 0.66 -8.67
CA GLY A 168 -9.54 0.41 -8.48
C GLY A 168 -8.72 0.74 -9.73
N ARG A 169 -7.49 1.16 -9.52
CA ARG A 169 -6.56 1.50 -10.60
C ARG A 169 -5.21 0.81 -10.38
N LEU A 170 -4.72 0.16 -11.41
CA LEU A 170 -3.44 -0.54 -11.39
C LEU A 170 -2.69 -0.26 -12.69
N ALA A 171 -1.55 0.42 -12.62
CA ALA A 171 -0.69 0.66 -13.77
C ALA A 171 0.77 0.90 -13.34
N MET A 172 1.70 0.87 -14.30
CA MET A 172 3.11 1.16 -14.04
C MET A 172 3.36 2.65 -13.78
N SER A 173 2.65 3.54 -14.48
CA SER A 173 2.80 4.98 -14.32
C SER A 173 1.53 5.58 -13.72
N GLY A 174 1.69 6.36 -12.66
CA GLY A 174 0.61 7.16 -12.10
C GLY A 174 0.21 8.30 -13.05
N PRO A 175 -1.00 8.85 -12.90
CA PRO A 175 -1.49 9.95 -13.74
C PRO A 175 -0.55 11.15 -13.77
N GLU A 176 -0.01 11.55 -12.64
CA GLU A 176 0.91 12.68 -12.51
C GLU A 176 2.24 12.47 -13.27
N VAL A 177 2.72 11.22 -13.29
CA VAL A 177 3.92 10.85 -14.05
C VAL A 177 3.64 10.96 -15.55
N ILE A 178 2.47 10.53 -16.00
CA ILE A 178 2.05 10.62 -17.40
C ILE A 178 1.95 12.09 -17.82
N GLU A 179 1.30 12.93 -16.99
CA GLU A 179 1.19 14.37 -17.22
C GLU A 179 2.58 15.04 -17.32
N THR A 180 3.50 14.67 -16.41
CA THR A 180 4.88 15.21 -16.45
C THR A 180 5.61 14.90 -17.75
N VAL A 181 5.36 13.72 -18.34
CA VAL A 181 6.02 13.29 -19.57
C VAL A 181 5.38 13.91 -20.81
N TYR A 182 4.06 14.00 -20.86
CA TYR A 182 3.34 14.45 -22.08
C TYR A 182 2.88 15.90 -22.03
N GLY A 183 2.84 16.52 -20.85
CA GLY A 183 2.31 17.85 -20.60
C GLY A 183 0.80 17.84 -20.32
N VAL A 184 0.34 18.85 -19.56
CA VAL A 184 -1.05 18.98 -19.11
C VAL A 184 -2.05 19.13 -20.29
N GLU A 185 -1.60 19.66 -21.42
CA GLU A 185 -2.45 19.83 -22.62
C GLU A 185 -2.79 18.49 -23.26
N GLU A 186 -1.87 17.53 -23.20
CA GLU A 186 -2.06 16.17 -23.74
C GLU A 186 -2.69 15.22 -22.71
N PHE A 187 -2.35 15.40 -21.45
CA PHE A 187 -2.83 14.55 -20.35
C PHE A 187 -2.94 15.35 -19.04
N ASP A 188 -4.16 15.75 -18.68
CA ASP A 188 -4.45 16.34 -17.37
C ASP A 188 -4.73 15.25 -16.34
N SER A 189 -3.85 15.12 -15.36
CA SER A 189 -4.00 14.15 -14.26
C SER A 189 -5.22 14.39 -13.36
N ARG A 190 -5.83 15.58 -13.46
CA ARG A 190 -7.07 15.96 -12.75
C ARG A 190 -8.33 15.59 -13.52
N ASP A 191 -8.24 15.35 -14.82
CA ASP A 191 -9.37 14.85 -15.61
C ASP A 191 -9.63 13.37 -15.28
N ARG A 192 -10.61 13.14 -14.41
CA ARG A 192 -10.99 11.79 -13.95
C ARG A 192 -11.37 10.85 -15.09
N ALA A 193 -12.02 11.36 -16.14
CA ALA A 193 -12.44 10.54 -17.27
C ALA A 193 -11.23 10.10 -18.12
N LEU A 194 -10.28 11.02 -18.34
CA LEU A 194 -9.04 10.75 -19.04
C LEU A 194 -8.17 9.78 -18.26
N VAL A 195 -7.96 10.03 -16.98
CA VAL A 195 -7.20 9.17 -16.06
C VAL A 195 -7.80 7.76 -16.02
N TRP A 196 -9.12 7.63 -15.89
CA TRP A 196 -9.81 6.35 -15.92
C TRP A 196 -9.61 5.60 -17.24
N ARG A 197 -9.72 6.30 -18.36
CA ARG A 197 -9.57 5.70 -19.69
C ARG A 197 -8.18 5.12 -19.93
N VAL A 198 -7.13 5.73 -19.34
CA VAL A 198 -5.73 5.35 -19.56
C VAL A 198 -5.19 4.42 -18.49
N SER A 199 -5.57 4.61 -17.23
CA SER A 199 -5.06 3.86 -16.08
C SER A 199 -6.11 3.11 -15.28
N GLY A 200 -7.38 3.30 -15.60
CA GLY A 200 -8.49 2.67 -14.89
C GLY A 200 -8.62 1.19 -15.21
N GLY A 201 -9.27 0.49 -14.31
CA GLY A 201 -9.52 -0.93 -14.24
C GLY A 201 -9.91 -1.66 -15.51
N LYS A 202 -9.00 -1.67 -16.46
CA LYS A 202 -9.06 -2.66 -17.53
C LYS A 202 -8.45 -3.93 -16.96
N HIS A 203 -9.32 -4.86 -16.78
CA HIS A 203 -9.11 -6.21 -16.29
C HIS A 203 -8.27 -7.03 -17.25
#